data_becdfd3e406f14a01c9748264f0753b7
#
_entry.id   becdfd3e406f14a01c9748264f0753b7
#
_cell.length_a   1.000
_cell.length_b   1.000
_cell.length_c   1.000
_cell.angle_alpha   90.00
_cell.angle_beta   90.00
_cell.angle_gamma   90.00
#
_symmetry.space_group_name_H-M   'P 1'
#
loop_
_entity.id
_entity.type
_entity.pdbx_description
1 polymer ?
#
loop_
_entity_poly.entity_id
_entity_poly.type
_entity_poly.pdbx_seq_one_letter_code
_entity_poly.pdbx_strand_id
1 'polypeptide(L)'
;MAKERTAVIGVGQTKYASTRGDVSMAGLLREAAYRALEMAGKTWDEIDAVVMGKAPDFFEGVMMPEIYLGEALGCVGKPILRVHTAGSVGGSTACVAASMVQSRVHRTVLTIGWEKQSESNAMWALSLPQPFATSVNAGAGGYFSPIIRRYMMMTDAPELIGCQVAFKDRQHALKNPYAHLHQPDLTFEQVVESPMLWDPIRYSET
;
A
#
# COMPACT_ATOMS: atom_id res chain seq x y z
N MET A 1 -26.86 20.54 8.91
CA MET A 1 -25.54 21.15 8.63
C MET A 1 -25.02 20.58 7.31
N ALA A 2 -24.59 21.43 6.37
CA ALA A 2 -23.96 20.96 5.14
C ALA A 2 -22.68 20.18 5.51
N LYS A 3 -22.54 18.98 4.94
CA LYS A 3 -21.36 18.13 5.18
C LYS A 3 -20.18 18.81 4.51
N GLU A 4 -19.18 19.20 5.29
CA GLU A 4 -17.92 19.75 4.76
C GLU A 4 -17.30 18.76 3.80
N ARG A 5 -16.88 19.26 2.63
CA ARG A 5 -16.20 18.44 1.63
C ARG A 5 -14.70 18.66 1.74
N THR A 6 -13.96 17.58 1.62
CA THR A 6 -12.50 17.60 1.45
C THR A 6 -12.14 17.26 0.01
N ALA A 7 -11.01 17.74 -0.46
CA ALA A 7 -10.50 17.47 -1.79
C ALA A 7 -9.07 16.96 -1.72
N VAL A 8 -8.72 16.05 -2.60
CA VAL A 8 -7.32 15.70 -2.89
C VAL A 8 -6.82 16.73 -3.90
N ILE A 9 -5.82 17.52 -3.52
CA ILE A 9 -5.27 18.61 -4.33
C ILE A 9 -3.93 18.26 -4.99
N GLY A 10 -3.29 17.18 -4.55
CA GLY A 10 -2.06 16.68 -5.15
C GLY A 10 -1.84 15.21 -4.81
N VAL A 11 -1.21 14.50 -5.71
CA VAL A 11 -0.82 13.11 -5.54
C VAL A 11 0.63 12.92 -5.96
N GLY A 12 1.35 12.04 -5.27
CA GLY A 12 2.71 11.68 -5.59
C GLY A 12 2.97 10.22 -5.31
N GLN A 13 3.75 9.60 -6.18
CA GLN A 13 4.07 8.19 -6.09
C GLN A 13 5.51 7.96 -6.53
N THR A 14 6.21 7.08 -5.86
CA THR A 14 7.49 6.54 -6.35
C THR A 14 7.23 5.44 -7.38
N LYS A 15 8.23 5.18 -8.24
CA LYS A 15 8.14 4.00 -9.11
C LYS A 15 8.24 2.73 -8.28
N TYR A 16 7.37 1.77 -8.55
CA TYR A 16 7.46 0.45 -7.96
C TYR A 16 8.68 -0.31 -8.49
N ALA A 17 9.38 -0.98 -7.60
CA ALA A 17 10.51 -1.84 -7.91
C ALA A 17 10.59 -2.97 -6.87
N SER A 18 11.21 -4.08 -7.24
CA SER A 18 11.45 -5.18 -6.31
C SER A 18 12.36 -4.78 -5.14
N THR A 19 13.29 -3.86 -5.39
CA THR A 19 14.16 -3.25 -4.37
C THR A 19 14.39 -1.78 -4.66
N ARG A 20 14.61 -0.98 -3.64
CA ARG A 20 14.98 0.43 -3.70
C ARG A 20 16.20 0.70 -2.82
N GLY A 21 17.27 -0.08 -3.05
CA GLY A 21 18.55 0.08 -2.35
C GLY A 21 19.29 1.39 -2.67
N ASP A 22 18.86 2.11 -3.70
CA ASP A 22 19.37 3.41 -4.13
C ASP A 22 18.98 4.57 -3.22
N VAL A 23 17.97 4.39 -2.36
CA VAL A 23 17.39 5.46 -1.54
C VAL A 23 17.09 4.97 -0.13
N SER A 24 17.32 5.83 0.87
CA SER A 24 16.92 5.55 2.26
C SER A 24 15.38 5.56 2.39
N MET A 25 14.86 5.04 3.49
CA MET A 25 13.42 5.12 3.82
C MET A 25 12.96 6.58 3.80
N ALA A 26 13.69 7.48 4.45
CA ALA A 26 13.38 8.91 4.46
C ALA A 26 13.37 9.51 3.03
N GLY A 27 14.34 9.15 2.21
CA GLY A 27 14.42 9.57 0.81
C GLY A 27 13.24 9.08 -0.02
N LEU A 28 12.82 7.82 0.19
CA LEU A 28 11.67 7.23 -0.51
C LEU A 28 10.38 8.02 -0.22
N LEU A 29 10.13 8.34 1.06
CA LEU A 29 8.96 9.12 1.45
C LEU A 29 9.01 10.53 0.87
N ARG A 30 10.18 11.18 0.94
CA ARG A 30 10.36 12.53 0.39
C ARG A 30 10.11 12.58 -1.10
N GLU A 31 10.55 11.56 -1.85
CA GLU A 31 10.31 11.48 -3.30
C GLU A 31 8.81 11.54 -3.63
N ALA A 32 7.98 10.75 -2.93
CA ALA A 32 6.53 10.76 -3.13
C ALA A 32 5.91 12.08 -2.66
N ALA A 33 6.32 12.56 -1.48
CA ALA A 33 5.79 13.79 -0.90
C ALA A 33 6.08 15.02 -1.76
N TYR A 34 7.30 15.16 -2.29
CA TYR A 34 7.65 16.26 -3.21
C TYR A 34 6.79 16.27 -4.45
N ARG A 35 6.53 15.11 -5.07
CA ARG A 35 5.66 15.03 -6.24
C ARG A 35 4.22 15.45 -5.92
N ALA A 36 3.73 15.10 -4.73
CA ALA A 36 2.40 15.52 -4.29
C ALA A 36 2.34 17.04 -4.04
N LEU A 37 3.35 17.61 -3.40
CA LEU A 37 3.45 19.05 -3.15
C LEU A 37 3.58 19.82 -4.45
N GLU A 38 4.43 19.38 -5.37
CA GLU A 38 4.61 19.99 -6.70
C GLU A 38 3.29 20.01 -7.46
N MET A 39 2.57 18.89 -7.51
CA MET A 39 1.26 18.81 -8.17
C MET A 39 0.22 19.72 -7.52
N ALA A 40 0.27 19.87 -6.19
CA ALA A 40 -0.64 20.74 -5.44
C ALA A 40 -0.26 22.22 -5.52
N GLY A 41 0.93 22.56 -6.04
CA GLY A 41 1.48 23.91 -5.96
C GLY A 41 1.71 24.37 -4.52
N LYS A 42 2.13 23.44 -3.62
CA LYS A 42 2.31 23.68 -2.20
C LYS A 42 3.74 23.49 -1.75
N THR A 43 4.09 24.17 -0.67
CA THR A 43 5.36 24.00 0.03
C THR A 43 5.18 23.25 1.34
N TRP A 44 6.27 22.80 1.95
CA TRP A 44 6.23 22.15 3.26
C TRP A 44 5.62 23.05 4.35
N ASP A 45 5.83 24.35 4.29
CA ASP A 45 5.34 25.31 5.29
C ASP A 45 3.81 25.47 5.24
N GLU A 46 3.20 25.14 4.11
CA GLU A 46 1.75 25.21 3.92
C GLU A 46 1.01 23.94 4.36
N ILE A 47 1.73 22.95 4.87
CA ILE A 47 1.16 21.71 5.42
C ILE A 47 0.96 21.91 6.93
N ASP A 48 -0.26 21.73 7.40
CA ASP A 48 -0.62 21.92 8.80
C ASP A 48 -0.39 20.68 9.67
N ALA A 49 -0.52 19.49 9.08
CA ALA A 49 -0.35 18.23 9.77
C ALA A 49 0.03 17.11 8.80
N VAL A 50 0.61 16.03 9.32
CA VAL A 50 0.99 14.85 8.52
C VAL A 50 0.36 13.59 9.11
N VAL A 51 -0.29 12.81 8.26
CA VAL A 51 -0.82 11.48 8.60
C VAL A 51 0.02 10.43 7.89
N MET A 52 0.65 9.57 8.66
CA MET A 52 1.56 8.54 8.19
C MET A 52 0.92 7.17 8.29
N GLY A 53 0.93 6.42 7.21
CA GLY A 53 0.39 5.06 7.15
C GLY A 53 1.44 4.03 6.83
N LYS A 54 1.55 3.02 7.69
CA LYS A 54 2.44 1.88 7.48
C LYS A 54 1.82 0.63 8.11
N ALA A 55 1.93 -0.50 7.43
CA ALA A 55 1.46 -1.77 7.98
C ALA A 55 2.38 -2.25 9.13
N PRO A 56 2.90 -3.44 9.19
CA PRO A 56 3.73 -3.86 10.32
C PRO A 56 5.12 -3.21 10.28
N ASP A 57 5.64 -2.86 11.46
CA ASP A 57 7.01 -2.33 11.62
C ASP A 57 8.09 -3.37 11.28
N PHE A 58 7.69 -4.62 11.11
CA PHE A 58 8.60 -5.72 10.82
C PHE A 58 9.20 -5.69 9.41
N PHE A 59 8.60 -4.98 8.46
CA PHE A 59 9.10 -4.95 7.09
C PHE A 59 10.50 -4.35 6.98
N GLU A 60 10.83 -3.36 7.78
CA GLU A 60 12.14 -2.73 7.80
C GLU A 60 12.83 -2.84 9.17
N GLY A 61 12.15 -3.39 10.18
CA GLY A 61 12.69 -3.51 11.53
C GLY A 61 12.81 -2.17 12.28
N VAL A 62 12.16 -1.12 11.81
CA VAL A 62 12.17 0.20 12.44
C VAL A 62 10.89 0.38 13.24
N MET A 63 11.04 0.44 14.56
CA MET A 63 9.93 0.73 15.47
C MET A 63 9.66 2.23 15.52
N MET A 64 8.37 2.60 15.59
CA MET A 64 7.93 4.00 15.64
C MET A 64 8.55 4.87 14.54
N PRO A 65 8.43 4.46 13.26
CA PRO A 65 9.10 5.13 12.15
C PRO A 65 8.63 6.58 11.97
N GLU A 66 7.45 6.94 12.45
CA GLU A 66 6.93 8.30 12.43
C GLU A 66 7.84 9.30 13.17
N ILE A 67 8.47 8.89 14.25
CA ILE A 67 9.40 9.74 15.01
C ILE A 67 10.67 9.98 14.18
N TYR A 68 11.22 8.93 13.61
CA TYR A 68 12.42 8.99 12.79
C TYR A 68 12.20 9.75 11.46
N LEU A 69 11.04 9.59 10.86
CA LEU A 69 10.75 10.12 9.52
C LEU A 69 10.10 11.51 9.54
N GLY A 70 9.60 11.96 10.70
CA GLY A 70 8.91 13.23 10.82
C GLY A 70 9.75 14.42 10.35
N GLU A 71 11.03 14.47 10.73
CA GLU A 71 11.93 15.52 10.27
C GLU A 71 12.11 15.52 8.75
N ALA A 72 12.23 14.34 8.14
CA ALA A 72 12.39 14.18 6.70
C ALA A 72 11.17 14.68 5.90
N LEU A 73 10.01 14.76 6.54
CA LEU A 73 8.75 15.24 5.96
C LEU A 73 8.37 16.64 6.41
N GLY A 74 9.33 17.42 6.91
CA GLY A 74 9.08 18.79 7.34
C GLY A 74 8.06 18.93 8.48
N CYS A 75 7.98 17.93 9.35
CA CYS A 75 6.98 17.87 10.42
C CYS A 75 7.39 18.63 11.69
N VAL A 76 8.54 19.29 11.71
CA VAL A 76 8.98 20.03 12.90
C VAL A 76 7.92 21.10 13.26
N GLY A 77 7.41 21.01 14.50
CA GLY A 77 6.36 21.90 14.97
C GLY A 77 4.94 21.60 14.44
N LYS A 78 4.74 20.48 13.74
CA LYS A 78 3.44 20.07 13.19
C LYS A 78 2.97 18.77 13.83
N PRO A 79 1.64 18.57 13.99
CA PRO A 79 1.10 17.29 14.42
C PRO A 79 1.43 16.17 13.43
N ILE A 80 1.89 15.06 13.98
CA ILE A 80 2.07 13.79 13.24
C ILE A 80 1.11 12.77 13.85
N LEU A 81 0.35 12.09 13.00
CA LEU A 81 -0.50 10.99 13.40
C LEU A 81 -0.15 9.76 12.57
N ARG A 82 0.19 8.68 13.27
CA ARG A 82 0.36 7.38 12.61
C ARG A 82 -0.93 6.59 12.61
N VAL A 83 -1.27 6.02 11.47
CA VAL A 83 -2.38 5.08 11.28
C VAL A 83 -1.82 3.70 11.03
N HIS A 84 -2.33 2.70 11.73
CA HIS A 84 -1.96 1.31 11.54
C HIS A 84 -3.20 0.42 11.56
N THR A 85 -3.59 -0.04 10.39
CA THR A 85 -4.76 -0.92 10.19
C THR A 85 -4.42 -2.09 9.27
N ALA A 86 -3.21 -2.62 9.40
CA ALA A 86 -2.68 -3.69 8.55
C ALA A 86 -2.89 -3.41 7.05
N GLY A 87 -3.40 -4.35 6.27
CA GLY A 87 -3.58 -4.20 4.81
C GLY A 87 -4.51 -3.08 4.36
N SER A 88 -5.37 -2.55 5.24
CA SER A 88 -6.25 -1.40 4.93
C SER A 88 -5.63 -0.03 5.23
N VAL A 89 -4.36 0.01 5.64
CA VAL A 89 -3.70 1.21 6.15
C VAL A 89 -3.73 2.40 5.18
N GLY A 90 -3.57 2.18 3.89
CA GLY A 90 -3.61 3.25 2.89
C GLY A 90 -4.95 3.99 2.87
N GLY A 91 -6.06 3.24 2.82
CA GLY A 91 -7.41 3.79 2.87
C GLY A 91 -7.71 4.48 4.22
N SER A 92 -7.32 3.85 5.32
CA SER A 92 -7.52 4.40 6.67
C SER A 92 -6.76 5.71 6.87
N THR A 93 -5.54 5.81 6.36
CA THR A 93 -4.71 7.04 6.38
C THR A 93 -5.43 8.19 5.66
N ALA A 94 -5.96 7.93 4.47
CA ALA A 94 -6.73 8.92 3.72
C ALA A 94 -8.03 9.36 4.45
N CYS A 95 -8.75 8.41 5.05
CA CYS A 95 -9.95 8.70 5.84
C CYS A 95 -9.64 9.57 7.07
N VAL A 96 -8.54 9.28 7.78
CA VAL A 96 -8.11 10.08 8.93
C VAL A 96 -7.74 11.49 8.49
N ALA A 97 -6.95 11.65 7.44
CA ALA A 97 -6.59 12.96 6.90
C ALA A 97 -7.83 13.76 6.49
N ALA A 98 -8.79 13.13 5.80
CA ALA A 98 -10.06 13.77 5.46
C ALA A 98 -10.83 14.24 6.70
N SER A 99 -10.88 13.44 7.75
CA SER A 99 -11.53 13.80 9.02
C SER A 99 -10.83 14.96 9.71
N MET A 100 -9.49 15.03 9.67
CA MET A 100 -8.72 16.13 10.21
C MET A 100 -9.03 17.46 9.51
N VAL A 101 -9.17 17.44 8.17
CA VAL A 101 -9.58 18.62 7.41
C VAL A 101 -11.04 18.98 7.70
N GLN A 102 -11.94 18.01 7.77
CA GLN A 102 -13.36 18.23 8.09
C GLN A 102 -13.58 18.81 9.49
N SER A 103 -12.68 18.53 10.43
CA SER A 103 -12.72 19.11 11.77
C SER A 103 -12.46 20.62 11.79
N ARG A 104 -11.94 21.19 10.68
CA ARG A 104 -11.52 22.59 10.53
C ARG A 104 -10.33 23.01 11.41
N VAL A 105 -9.71 22.07 12.14
CA VAL A 105 -8.47 22.33 12.88
C VAL A 105 -7.29 22.45 11.96
N HIS A 106 -7.30 21.68 10.86
CA HIS A 106 -6.27 21.67 9.84
C HIS A 106 -6.89 21.96 8.46
N ARG A 107 -6.24 22.76 7.65
CA ARG A 107 -6.68 23.12 6.29
C ARG A 107 -6.05 22.24 5.23
N THR A 108 -4.77 21.92 5.41
CA THR A 108 -3.99 21.13 4.46
C THR A 108 -3.25 20.04 5.22
N VAL A 109 -3.57 18.80 4.90
CA VAL A 109 -2.97 17.62 5.54
C VAL A 109 -2.24 16.80 4.48
N LEU A 110 -0.96 16.54 4.70
CA LEU A 110 -0.20 15.58 3.90
C LEU A 110 -0.48 14.17 4.43
N THR A 111 -0.90 13.27 3.56
CA THR A 111 -0.99 11.85 3.90
C THR A 111 0.03 11.07 3.11
N ILE A 112 0.76 10.19 3.78
CA ILE A 112 1.81 9.39 3.17
C ILE A 112 1.76 7.95 3.65
N GLY A 113 1.75 7.01 2.71
CA GLY A 113 1.88 5.58 2.99
C GLY A 113 3.12 5.02 2.29
N TRP A 114 3.80 4.09 2.94
CA TRP A 114 5.01 3.47 2.37
C TRP A 114 5.25 2.08 2.91
N GLU A 115 6.01 1.32 2.15
CA GLU A 115 6.64 0.06 2.57
C GLU A 115 7.95 -0.15 1.80
N LYS A 116 8.99 -0.64 2.48
CA LYS A 116 10.23 -1.14 1.86
C LYS A 116 10.39 -2.63 2.18
N GLN A 117 9.44 -3.43 1.74
CA GLN A 117 9.34 -4.85 2.07
C GLN A 117 10.58 -5.68 1.73
N SER A 118 11.37 -5.22 0.75
CA SER A 118 12.62 -5.88 0.37
C SER A 118 13.75 -5.79 1.42
N GLU A 119 13.61 -4.96 2.43
CA GLU A 119 14.62 -4.79 3.50
C GLU A 119 14.43 -5.76 4.67
N SER A 120 13.37 -6.59 4.63
CA SER A 120 13.11 -7.62 5.64
C SER A 120 12.42 -8.82 5.01
N ASN A 121 11.99 -9.76 5.83
CA ASN A 121 11.23 -10.93 5.39
C ASN A 121 9.72 -10.64 5.41
N ALA A 122 9.19 -10.18 4.30
CA ALA A 122 7.77 -9.87 4.15
C ALA A 122 6.86 -11.10 4.42
N MET A 123 7.29 -12.29 4.04
CA MET A 123 6.53 -13.53 4.31
C MET A 123 6.38 -13.76 5.81
N TRP A 124 7.46 -13.61 6.57
CA TRP A 124 7.42 -13.74 8.02
C TRP A 124 6.56 -12.65 8.67
N ALA A 125 6.72 -11.42 8.23
CA ALA A 125 5.97 -10.29 8.78
C ALA A 125 4.45 -10.38 8.52
N LEU A 126 4.04 -11.06 7.45
CA LEU A 126 2.63 -11.30 7.11
C LEU A 126 2.09 -12.64 7.65
N SER A 127 2.95 -13.48 8.22
CA SER A 127 2.55 -14.73 8.85
C SER A 127 2.15 -14.47 10.28
N LEU A 128 0.85 -14.31 10.52
CA LEU A 128 0.32 -14.04 11.86
C LEU A 128 0.24 -15.36 12.66
N PRO A 129 1.04 -15.54 13.72
CA PRO A 129 0.86 -16.65 14.64
C PRO A 129 -0.45 -16.46 15.39
N GLN A 130 -1.40 -17.30 15.09
CA GLN A 130 -2.67 -17.32 15.82
C GLN A 130 -2.59 -18.36 16.94
N PRO A 131 -3.02 -18.06 18.16
CA PRO A 131 -2.88 -18.99 19.28
C PRO A 131 -3.66 -20.30 19.08
N PHE A 132 -4.62 -20.33 18.16
CA PHE A 132 -5.47 -21.49 17.87
C PHE A 132 -5.26 -22.09 16.47
N ALA A 133 -4.37 -21.52 15.67
CA ALA A 133 -4.01 -22.07 14.37
C ALA A 133 -2.60 -22.65 14.44
N THR A 134 -2.43 -23.84 13.88
CA THR A 134 -1.09 -24.33 13.55
C THR A 134 -0.39 -23.26 12.73
N SER A 135 0.84 -22.93 13.08
CA SER A 135 1.64 -21.89 12.42
C SER A 135 1.70 -22.14 10.91
N VAL A 136 0.88 -21.43 10.17
CA VAL A 136 0.92 -21.42 8.70
C VAL A 136 1.81 -20.26 8.29
N ASN A 137 3.09 -20.52 8.09
CA ASN A 137 4.06 -19.55 7.58
C ASN A 137 3.92 -19.43 6.06
N ALA A 138 2.72 -19.14 5.59
CA ALA A 138 2.42 -19.06 4.16
C ALA A 138 2.20 -17.61 3.68
N GLY A 139 2.43 -16.65 4.55
CA GLY A 139 2.25 -15.23 4.24
C GLY A 139 0.82 -14.88 3.82
N ALA A 140 0.67 -13.79 3.10
CA ALA A 140 -0.63 -13.32 2.63
C ALA A 140 -1.32 -14.34 1.70
N GLY A 141 -0.57 -14.93 0.78
CA GLY A 141 -1.13 -15.90 -0.18
C GLY A 141 -1.78 -17.09 0.49
N GLY A 142 -1.08 -17.72 1.45
CA GLY A 142 -1.63 -18.84 2.21
C GLY A 142 -2.80 -18.46 3.11
N TYR A 143 -2.83 -17.22 3.61
CA TYR A 143 -3.96 -16.70 4.38
C TYR A 143 -5.21 -16.49 3.50
N PHE A 144 -5.04 -15.92 2.30
CA PHE A 144 -6.16 -15.61 1.42
C PHE A 144 -6.68 -16.82 0.62
N SER A 145 -5.86 -17.83 0.39
CA SER A 145 -6.24 -19.03 -0.38
C SER A 145 -7.57 -19.65 0.09
N PRO A 146 -7.76 -20.01 1.36
CA PRO A 146 -9.02 -20.58 1.82
C PRO A 146 -10.20 -19.60 1.72
N ILE A 147 -9.94 -18.29 1.83
CA ILE A 147 -10.96 -17.25 1.69
C ILE A 147 -11.44 -17.19 0.23
N ILE A 148 -10.52 -17.25 -0.72
CA ILE A 148 -10.84 -17.26 -2.16
C ILE A 148 -11.62 -18.54 -2.53
N ARG A 149 -11.18 -19.70 -2.04
CA ARG A 149 -11.95 -20.94 -2.25
C ARG A 149 -13.37 -20.84 -1.68
N ARG A 150 -13.52 -20.29 -0.49
CA ARG A 150 -14.83 -20.06 0.11
C ARG A 150 -15.69 -19.13 -0.72
N TYR A 151 -15.12 -18.03 -1.22
CA TYR A 151 -15.80 -17.11 -2.13
C TYR A 151 -16.31 -17.83 -3.38
N MET A 152 -15.45 -18.58 -4.07
CA MET A 152 -15.82 -19.33 -5.26
C MET A 152 -16.96 -20.34 -5.00
N MET A 153 -16.90 -21.06 -3.86
CA MET A 153 -17.95 -21.99 -3.47
C MET A 153 -19.30 -21.33 -3.17
N MET A 154 -19.28 -20.08 -2.68
CA MET A 154 -20.50 -19.36 -2.29
C MET A 154 -21.15 -18.58 -3.43
N THR A 155 -20.38 -18.24 -4.47
CA THR A 155 -20.82 -17.33 -5.53
C THR A 155 -20.86 -17.97 -6.89
N ASP A 156 -20.54 -19.26 -7.02
CA ASP A 156 -20.36 -19.96 -8.30
C ASP A 156 -19.41 -19.21 -9.25
N ALA A 157 -18.42 -18.48 -8.70
CA ALA A 157 -17.42 -17.77 -9.49
C ALA A 157 -16.63 -18.77 -10.36
N PRO A 158 -16.27 -18.38 -11.61
CA PRO A 158 -15.48 -19.24 -12.49
C PRO A 158 -14.17 -19.69 -11.82
N GLU A 159 -13.72 -20.91 -12.12
CA GLU A 159 -12.46 -21.46 -11.57
C GLU A 159 -11.24 -20.57 -11.89
N LEU A 160 -11.26 -19.89 -13.04
CA LEU A 160 -10.17 -19.01 -13.49
C LEU A 160 -10.44 -17.52 -13.17
N ILE A 161 -11.32 -17.20 -12.22
CA ILE A 161 -11.66 -15.80 -11.90
C ILE A 161 -10.43 -14.99 -11.47
N GLY A 162 -9.55 -15.57 -10.66
CA GLY A 162 -8.30 -14.93 -10.24
C GLY A 162 -7.38 -14.63 -11.42
N CYS A 163 -7.22 -15.60 -12.33
CA CYS A 163 -6.44 -15.41 -13.56
C CYS A 163 -7.02 -14.30 -14.44
N GLN A 164 -8.36 -14.19 -14.55
CA GLN A 164 -9.01 -13.12 -15.32
C GLN A 164 -8.72 -11.74 -14.70
N VAL A 165 -8.79 -11.63 -13.38
CA VAL A 165 -8.47 -10.39 -12.66
C VAL A 165 -7.00 -10.04 -12.86
N ALA A 166 -6.10 -10.99 -12.64
CA ALA A 166 -4.65 -10.77 -12.82
C ALA A 166 -4.31 -10.32 -14.23
N PHE A 167 -4.84 -10.99 -15.25
CA PHE A 167 -4.63 -10.61 -16.64
C PHE A 167 -5.13 -9.19 -16.94
N LYS A 168 -6.35 -8.86 -16.53
CA LYS A 168 -6.91 -7.51 -16.67
C LYS A 168 -6.00 -6.46 -16.01
N ASP A 169 -5.53 -6.73 -14.80
CA ASP A 169 -4.71 -5.77 -14.05
C ASP A 169 -3.31 -5.60 -14.68
N ARG A 170 -2.73 -6.67 -15.26
CA ARG A 170 -1.50 -6.57 -16.05
C ARG A 170 -1.69 -5.71 -17.31
N GLN A 171 -2.82 -5.85 -18.00
CA GLN A 171 -3.14 -4.98 -19.15
C GLN A 171 -3.30 -3.51 -18.73
N HIS A 172 -3.90 -3.25 -17.57
CA HIS A 172 -4.01 -1.89 -17.04
C HIS A 172 -2.67 -1.32 -16.57
N ALA A 173 -1.78 -2.17 -16.07
CA ALA A 173 -0.43 -1.75 -15.66
C ALA A 173 0.38 -1.13 -16.81
N LEU A 174 0.12 -1.51 -18.06
CA LEU A 174 0.77 -0.93 -19.24
C LEU A 174 0.51 0.59 -19.36
N LYS A 175 -0.58 1.08 -18.79
CA LYS A 175 -0.98 2.50 -18.81
C LYS A 175 -0.42 3.29 -17.62
N ASN A 176 0.17 2.62 -16.64
CA ASN A 176 0.71 3.26 -15.44
C ASN A 176 2.24 3.34 -15.51
N PRO A 177 2.84 4.54 -15.66
CA PRO A 177 4.29 4.69 -15.76
C PRO A 177 5.03 4.27 -14.49
N TYR A 178 4.34 4.17 -13.36
CA TYR A 178 4.92 3.76 -12.08
C TYR A 178 4.82 2.26 -11.80
N ALA A 179 4.06 1.51 -12.60
CA ALA A 179 3.92 0.07 -12.41
C ALA A 179 5.27 -0.65 -12.61
N HIS A 180 5.51 -1.68 -11.80
CA HIS A 180 6.73 -2.49 -11.90
C HIS A 180 6.69 -3.43 -13.09
N LEU A 181 5.57 -4.12 -13.27
CA LEU A 181 5.44 -5.18 -14.27
C LEU A 181 4.74 -4.66 -15.54
N HIS A 182 5.53 -4.29 -16.52
CA HIS A 182 5.07 -3.96 -17.88
C HIS A 182 5.33 -5.16 -18.79
N GLN A 183 4.29 -5.93 -19.06
CA GLN A 183 4.33 -7.16 -19.85
C GLN A 183 3.36 -7.06 -21.05
N PRO A 184 3.73 -6.34 -22.13
CA PRO A 184 2.82 -6.09 -23.25
C PRO A 184 2.42 -7.38 -24.00
N ASP A 185 3.30 -8.38 -24.00
CA ASP A 185 3.10 -9.64 -24.72
C ASP A 185 2.49 -10.75 -23.84
N LEU A 186 2.09 -10.42 -22.60
CA LEU A 186 1.48 -11.40 -21.72
C LEU A 186 0.13 -11.86 -22.27
N THR A 187 -0.06 -13.17 -22.39
CA THR A 187 -1.33 -13.78 -22.78
C THR A 187 -2.09 -14.32 -21.56
N PHE A 188 -3.39 -14.53 -21.72
CA PHE A 188 -4.21 -15.14 -20.67
C PHE A 188 -3.77 -16.57 -20.36
N GLU A 189 -3.39 -17.34 -21.39
CA GLU A 189 -2.90 -18.70 -21.25
C GLU A 189 -1.64 -18.76 -20.40
N GLN A 190 -0.71 -17.84 -20.57
CA GLN A 190 0.50 -17.75 -19.74
C GLN A 190 0.18 -17.49 -18.26
N VAL A 191 -0.86 -16.71 -17.97
CA VAL A 191 -1.33 -16.51 -16.59
C VAL A 191 -1.88 -17.81 -16.02
N VAL A 192 -2.71 -18.52 -16.78
CA VAL A 192 -3.34 -19.80 -16.39
C VAL A 192 -2.30 -20.90 -16.20
N GLU A 193 -1.27 -20.93 -17.01
CA GLU A 193 -0.21 -21.94 -16.96
C GLU A 193 0.86 -21.65 -15.90
N SER A 194 0.81 -20.47 -15.27
CA SER A 194 1.79 -20.13 -14.22
C SER A 194 1.67 -21.07 -13.01
N PRO A 195 2.79 -21.34 -12.31
CA PRO A 195 2.81 -22.31 -11.21
C PRO A 195 1.77 -22.01 -10.13
N MET A 196 1.09 -23.06 -9.65
CA MET A 196 0.20 -22.97 -8.49
C MET A 196 1.04 -22.77 -7.22
N LEU A 197 0.79 -21.71 -6.48
CA LEU A 197 1.46 -21.43 -5.21
C LEU A 197 0.64 -21.90 -4.01
N TRP A 198 -0.60 -21.49 -3.96
CA TRP A 198 -1.58 -21.86 -2.92
C TRP A 198 -2.94 -22.01 -3.59
N ASP A 199 -3.43 -23.22 -3.74
CA ASP A 199 -4.72 -23.43 -4.40
C ASP A 199 -5.84 -22.51 -3.85
N PRO A 200 -6.52 -21.70 -4.69
CA PRO A 200 -6.47 -21.61 -6.15
C PRO A 200 -5.49 -20.59 -6.73
N ILE A 201 -4.61 -19.98 -5.91
CA ILE A 201 -3.75 -18.85 -6.29
C ILE A 201 -2.51 -19.34 -7.05
N ARG A 202 -2.30 -18.81 -8.23
CA ARG A 202 -1.13 -19.04 -9.08
C ARG A 202 -0.10 -17.92 -8.93
N TYR A 203 1.12 -18.16 -9.37
CA TYR A 203 2.21 -17.18 -9.32
C TYR A 203 1.87 -15.86 -10.00
N SER A 204 1.19 -15.88 -11.14
CA SER A 204 0.83 -14.65 -11.86
C SER A 204 -0.32 -13.86 -11.22
N GLU A 205 -0.98 -14.42 -10.19
CA GLU A 205 -2.02 -13.76 -9.43
C GLU A 205 -1.50 -13.04 -8.17
N THR A 206 -0.16 -13.06 -7.94
CA THR A 206 0.49 -12.46 -6.77
C THR A 206 1.25 -11.18 -7.11
#